data_1ee1a55cfec12c8a2aa20bb5ce45f5e0
#
_entry.id   1ee1a55cfec12c8a2aa20bb5ce45f5e0
#
_cell.length_a   1.000
_cell.length_b   1.000
_cell.length_c   1.000
_cell.angle_alpha   90.00
_cell.angle_beta   90.00
_cell.angle_gamma   90.00
#
_symmetry.space_group_name_H-M   'P 1'
#
loop_
_entity.id
_entity.type
_entity.pdbx_description
1 polymer ?
#
loop_
_entity_poly.entity_id
_entity_poly.type
_entity_poly.pdbx_seq_one_letter_code
_entity_poly.pdbx_strand_id
1 'polypeptide(L)' 'MGFNYAAEKKKFETLWARLRREYRAAGMSDTAIQKMHDFDWEVFKQ' A
#
# COMPACT_ATOMS: atom_id res chain seq x y z
N MET A 1 -0.50 12.63 20.75
CA MET A 1 0.41 12.16 19.75
C MET A 1 -0.27 12.07 18.44
N GLY A 2 0.32 12.63 17.47
CA GLY A 2 -0.25 12.62 16.16
C GLY A 2 0.22 11.44 15.33
N PHE A 3 -0.39 11.31 14.19
CA PHE A 3 0.00 10.37 13.18
C PHE A 3 1.34 10.85 12.56
N ASN A 4 2.37 10.02 12.62
CA ASN A 4 3.66 10.37 12.03
C ASN A 4 3.64 9.94 10.57
N TYR A 5 3.29 10.87 9.70
CA TYR A 5 3.09 10.57 8.28
C TYR A 5 4.30 9.89 7.65
N ALA A 6 5.50 10.44 7.87
CA ALA A 6 6.69 9.91 7.21
C ALA A 6 7.00 8.47 7.65
N ALA A 7 6.93 8.21 8.95
CA ALA A 7 7.24 6.88 9.47
C ALA A 7 6.16 5.87 9.07
N GLU A 8 4.91 6.28 9.16
CA GLU A 8 3.81 5.37 8.84
C GLU A 8 3.75 5.10 7.34
N LYS A 9 4.02 6.09 6.52
CA LYS A 9 4.06 5.91 5.08
C LYS A 9 5.15 4.91 4.70
N LYS A 10 6.31 5.00 5.34
CA LYS A 10 7.40 4.07 5.06
C LYS A 10 7.01 2.63 5.41
N LYS A 11 6.38 2.44 6.55
CA LYS A 11 5.93 1.11 6.96
C LYS A 11 4.92 0.56 5.97
N PHE A 12 3.98 1.41 5.57
CA PHE A 12 2.93 1.03 4.64
C PHE A 12 3.52 0.62 3.29
N GLU A 13 4.46 1.41 2.77
CA GLU A 13 5.05 1.11 1.47
C GLU A 13 5.91 -0.14 1.53
N THR A 14 6.56 -0.39 2.67
CA THR A 14 7.32 -1.62 2.84
C THR A 14 6.42 -2.85 2.76
N LEU A 15 5.28 -2.79 3.44
CA LEU A 15 4.28 -3.86 3.36
C LEU A 15 3.76 -4.01 1.94
N TRP A 16 3.44 -2.89 1.29
CA TRP A 16 2.87 -2.93 -0.06
C TRP A 16 3.87 -3.36 -1.13
N ALA A 17 5.17 -3.17 -0.90
CA ALA A 17 6.17 -3.70 -1.82
C ALA A 17 6.02 -5.23 -1.92
N ARG A 18 5.77 -5.88 -0.79
CA ARG A 18 5.55 -7.32 -0.75
C ARG A 18 4.20 -7.69 -1.36
N LEU A 19 3.14 -6.97 -0.98
CA LEU A 19 1.81 -7.25 -1.50
C LEU A 19 1.75 -7.07 -3.01
N ARG A 20 2.41 -6.03 -3.51
CA ARG A 20 2.45 -5.75 -4.94
C ARG A 20 3.06 -6.93 -5.69
N ARG A 21 4.15 -7.47 -5.16
CA ARG A 21 4.80 -8.61 -5.78
C ARG A 21 3.87 -9.83 -5.81
N GLU A 22 3.17 -10.06 -4.71
CA GLU A 22 2.27 -11.21 -4.62
C GLU A 22 1.08 -11.07 -5.56
N TYR A 23 0.49 -9.89 -5.62
CA TYR A 23 -0.65 -9.65 -6.50
C TYR A 23 -0.24 -9.74 -7.97
N ARG A 24 0.94 -9.24 -8.28
CA ARG A 24 1.44 -9.32 -9.66
C ARG A 24 1.65 -10.77 -10.06
N ALA A 25 2.20 -11.57 -9.15
CA ALA A 25 2.40 -13.00 -9.40
C ALA A 25 1.07 -13.72 -9.59
N ALA A 26 0.00 -13.21 -8.97
CA ALA A 26 -1.34 -13.76 -9.12
C ALA A 26 -2.02 -13.32 -10.42
N GLY A 27 -1.36 -12.47 -11.21
CA GLY A 27 -1.89 -12.05 -12.50
C GLY A 27 -2.64 -10.74 -12.51
N MET A 28 -2.58 -9.97 -11.41
CA MET A 28 -3.25 -8.69 -11.36
C MET A 28 -2.46 -7.64 -12.13
N SER A 29 -3.18 -6.72 -12.79
CA SER A 29 -2.54 -5.62 -13.50
C SER A 29 -2.01 -4.59 -12.51
N ASP A 30 -0.99 -3.82 -12.96
CA ASP A 30 -0.43 -2.76 -12.13
C ASP A 30 -1.49 -1.71 -11.78
N THR A 31 -2.39 -1.42 -12.71
CA THR A 31 -3.45 -0.45 -12.47
C THR A 31 -4.36 -0.90 -11.33
N ALA A 32 -4.75 -2.18 -11.33
CA ALA A 32 -5.60 -2.71 -10.28
C ALA A 32 -4.89 -2.70 -8.93
N ILE A 33 -3.61 -3.08 -8.93
CA ILE A 33 -2.81 -3.08 -7.71
C ILE A 33 -2.69 -1.67 -7.16
N GLN A 34 -2.45 -0.69 -8.03
CA GLN A 34 -2.30 0.70 -7.60
C GLN A 34 -3.58 1.24 -6.99
N LYS A 35 -4.73 0.88 -7.55
CA LYS A 35 -6.01 1.31 -7.00
C LYS A 35 -6.22 0.75 -5.59
N MET A 36 -5.87 -0.51 -5.38
CA MET A 36 -5.98 -1.12 -4.06
C MET A 36 -5.02 -0.44 -3.08
N HIS A 37 -3.81 -0.16 -3.51
CA HIS A 37 -2.83 0.53 -2.69
C HIS A 37 -3.35 1.89 -2.24
N ASP A 38 -3.89 2.66 -3.18
CA ASP A 38 -4.37 4.01 -2.87
C ASP A 38 -5.55 3.96 -1.91
N PHE A 39 -6.46 3.02 -2.11
CA PHE A 39 -7.59 2.86 -1.22
C PHE A 39 -7.13 2.49 0.19
N ASP A 40 -6.21 1.52 0.28
CA ASP A 40 -5.71 1.08 1.57
C ASP A 40 -5.00 2.21 2.29
N TRP A 41 -4.26 3.03 1.55
CA TRP A 41 -3.57 4.16 2.18
C TRP A 41 -4.57 5.14 2.79
N GLU A 42 -5.66 5.43 2.08
CA GLU A 42 -6.67 6.33 2.61
C GLU A 42 -7.30 5.80 3.88
N VAL A 43 -7.54 4.49 3.95
CA VAL A 43 -8.08 3.86 5.14
C VAL A 43 -7.04 3.85 6.26
N PHE A 44 -5.81 3.55 5.92
CA PHE A 44 -4.74 3.40 6.89
C PHE A 44 -4.46 4.69 7.65
N LYS A 45 -4.47 5.81 6.96
CA LYS A 45 -4.09 7.08 7.57
C LYS A 45 -5.21 7.74 8.37
N GLN A 46 -6.37 7.14 8.46
CA GLN A 46 -7.49 7.69 9.24
C GLN A 46 -7.50 7.26 10.73
#